data_481f8e06a4683b65e070d3281d3a72d9
#
_entry.id   481f8e06a4683b65e070d3281d3a72d9
#
_cell.length_a   1.000
_cell.length_b   1.000
_cell.length_c   1.000
_cell.angle_alpha   90.00
_cell.angle_beta   90.00
_cell.angle_gamma   90.00
#
_symmetry.space_group_name_H-M   'P 1'
#
loop_
_entity.id
_entity.type
_entity.pdbx_description
1 polymer ?
#
loop_
_entity_poly.entity_id
_entity_poly.type
_entity_poly.pdbx_seq_one_letter_code
_entity_poly.pdbx_strand_id
1 'polypeptide(L)'
;MNKKLFKIQQKSHTWLIIALLAASKLIIHFVTYDNFELHRDAYLYYAQSEHLAWGFVAVPPSIAVFGKVATAIFGNSTFALRFFPALIGAVNVLLIGLMVKKLGGKKIAIILGGLAYILSPAFLHVNALFQPVSFNHFYWLLSGLLILTLIKSQNPRNWLWIGLVFGLGFLNKYSIVF
;
A
#
# COMPACT_ATOMS: atom_id res chain seq x y z
N MET A 1 -1.94 40.17 -7.29
CA MET A 1 -2.30 38.73 -7.40
C MET A 1 -2.22 38.10 -6.01
N ASN A 2 -3.29 37.52 -5.50
CA ASN A 2 -3.46 37.17 -4.09
C ASN A 2 -2.61 35.94 -3.72
N LYS A 3 -1.57 36.10 -2.88
CA LYS A 3 -0.64 35.02 -2.43
C LYS A 3 -1.40 33.81 -1.83
N LYS A 4 -2.59 34.03 -1.29
CA LYS A 4 -3.44 32.99 -0.71
C LYS A 4 -4.07 32.10 -1.79
N LEU A 5 -4.54 32.68 -2.89
CA LEU A 5 -5.09 31.95 -4.04
C LEU A 5 -4.00 31.14 -4.75
N PHE A 6 -2.82 31.71 -4.92
CA PHE A 6 -1.66 31.03 -5.52
C PHE A 6 -1.22 29.80 -4.69
N LYS A 7 -1.19 29.92 -3.33
CA LYS A 7 -0.89 28.77 -2.44
C LYS A 7 -1.96 27.67 -2.52
N ILE A 8 -3.25 28.05 -2.62
CA ILE A 8 -4.35 27.09 -2.72
C ILE A 8 -4.25 26.33 -4.05
N GLN A 9 -4.02 27.01 -5.14
CA GLN A 9 -3.88 26.43 -6.48
C GLN A 9 -2.65 25.50 -6.57
N GLN A 10 -1.52 25.91 -6.00
CA GLN A 10 -0.31 25.09 -5.97
C GLN A 10 -0.51 23.80 -5.12
N LYS A 11 -1.29 23.90 -4.03
CA LYS A 11 -1.64 22.75 -3.19
C LYS A 11 -2.55 21.75 -3.92
N SER A 12 -3.53 22.26 -4.67
CA SER A 12 -4.45 21.44 -5.48
C SER A 12 -3.70 20.64 -6.55
N HIS A 13 -2.80 21.25 -7.31
CA HIS A 13 -2.02 20.56 -8.33
C HIS A 13 -1.12 19.44 -7.79
N THR A 14 -0.60 19.61 -6.57
CA THR A 14 0.24 18.57 -5.95
C THR A 14 -0.57 17.32 -5.62
N TRP A 15 -1.78 17.48 -5.10
CA TRP A 15 -2.67 16.36 -4.80
C TRP A 15 -3.13 15.63 -6.08
N LEU A 16 -3.41 16.40 -7.13
CA LEU A 16 -3.77 15.84 -8.43
C LEU A 16 -2.63 14.96 -9.00
N ILE A 17 -1.39 15.43 -8.93
CA ILE A 17 -0.21 14.65 -9.38
C ILE A 17 -0.12 13.33 -8.61
N ILE A 18 -0.22 13.37 -7.27
CA ILE A 18 -0.15 12.17 -6.44
C ILE A 18 -1.30 11.19 -6.79
N ALA A 19 -2.51 11.70 -6.95
CA ALA A 19 -3.68 10.89 -7.30
C ALA A 19 -3.54 10.26 -8.70
N LEU A 20 -3.05 11.00 -9.70
CA LEU A 20 -2.81 10.48 -11.05
C LEU A 20 -1.74 9.38 -11.06
N LEU A 21 -0.65 9.55 -10.30
CA LEU A 21 0.38 8.52 -10.15
C LEU A 21 -0.19 7.25 -9.48
N ALA A 22 -0.99 7.39 -8.43
CA ALA A 22 -1.63 6.26 -7.77
C ALA A 22 -2.64 5.56 -8.70
N ALA A 23 -3.45 6.34 -9.43
CA ALA A 23 -4.38 5.80 -10.40
C ALA A 23 -3.66 5.05 -11.54
N SER A 24 -2.54 5.57 -12.05
CA SER A 24 -1.76 4.88 -13.09
C SER A 24 -1.23 3.54 -12.60
N LYS A 25 -0.76 3.45 -11.34
CA LYS A 25 -0.34 2.17 -10.72
C LYS A 25 -1.49 1.17 -10.68
N LEU A 26 -2.68 1.61 -10.25
CA LEU A 26 -3.86 0.76 -10.17
C LEU A 26 -4.31 0.28 -11.56
N ILE A 27 -4.33 1.19 -12.55
CA ILE A 27 -4.69 0.87 -13.93
C ILE A 27 -3.74 -0.18 -14.51
N ILE A 28 -2.41 -0.03 -14.32
CA ILE A 28 -1.43 -1.03 -14.78
C ILE A 28 -1.80 -2.42 -14.26
N HIS A 29 -2.07 -2.56 -12.96
CA HIS A 29 -2.42 -3.85 -12.39
C HIS A 29 -3.76 -4.39 -12.88
N PHE A 30 -4.77 -3.53 -13.08
CA PHE A 30 -6.08 -3.97 -13.56
C PHE A 30 -6.10 -4.33 -15.04
N VAL A 31 -5.24 -3.70 -15.85
CA VAL A 31 -5.09 -4.07 -17.27
C VAL A 31 -4.30 -5.37 -17.44
N THR A 32 -3.37 -5.66 -16.50
CA THR A 32 -2.46 -6.82 -16.60
C THR A 32 -2.81 -7.97 -15.65
N TYR A 33 -3.94 -7.90 -14.94
CA TYR A 33 -4.26 -8.88 -13.88
C TYR A 33 -4.38 -10.32 -14.38
N ASP A 34 -4.73 -10.53 -15.64
CA ASP A 34 -4.96 -11.85 -16.23
C ASP A 34 -3.82 -12.33 -17.14
N ASN A 35 -2.74 -11.53 -17.25
CA ASN A 35 -1.61 -11.87 -18.15
C ASN A 35 -0.70 -12.98 -17.61
N PHE A 36 -0.83 -13.35 -16.34
CA PHE A 36 0.02 -14.34 -15.69
C PHE A 36 -0.83 -15.26 -14.80
N GLU A 37 -0.41 -16.49 -14.67
CA GLU A 37 -1.01 -17.44 -13.72
C GLU A 37 -0.82 -16.99 -12.28
N LEU A 38 -1.63 -17.53 -11.37
CA LEU A 38 -1.46 -17.31 -9.94
C LEU A 38 -0.16 -17.96 -9.46
N HIS A 39 0.61 -17.24 -8.66
CA HIS A 39 1.77 -17.80 -7.99
C HIS A 39 1.33 -18.93 -7.03
N ARG A 40 2.14 -19.99 -6.92
CA ARG A 40 1.83 -21.16 -6.07
C ARG A 40 1.42 -20.79 -4.65
N ASP A 41 2.05 -19.78 -4.05
CA ASP A 41 1.74 -19.34 -2.69
C ASP A 41 0.35 -18.70 -2.58
N ALA A 42 -0.18 -18.13 -3.68
CA ALA A 42 -1.53 -17.58 -3.71
C ALA A 42 -2.59 -18.65 -3.46
N TYR A 43 -2.38 -19.89 -3.93
CA TYR A 43 -3.25 -21.02 -3.65
C TYR A 43 -3.24 -21.40 -2.17
N LEU A 44 -2.06 -21.35 -1.52
CA LEU A 44 -1.94 -21.58 -0.08
C LEU A 44 -2.75 -20.54 0.70
N TYR A 45 -2.57 -19.24 0.39
CA TYR A 45 -3.27 -18.16 1.08
C TYR A 45 -4.76 -18.16 0.77
N TYR A 46 -5.15 -18.57 -0.43
CA TYR A 46 -6.55 -18.78 -0.78
C TYR A 46 -7.16 -19.91 0.06
N ALA A 47 -6.52 -21.07 0.16
CA ALA A 47 -6.97 -22.16 1.03
C ALA A 47 -7.10 -21.74 2.50
N GLN A 48 -6.15 -20.94 3.00
CA GLN A 48 -6.24 -20.35 4.34
C GLN A 48 -7.44 -19.40 4.49
N SER A 49 -7.83 -18.69 3.43
CA SER A 49 -8.99 -17.79 3.45
C SER A 49 -10.33 -18.55 3.55
N GLU A 50 -10.38 -19.79 3.13
CA GLU A 50 -11.55 -20.64 3.31
C GLU A 50 -11.70 -21.16 4.75
N HIS A 51 -10.60 -21.20 5.51
CA HIS A 51 -10.53 -21.71 6.89
C HIS A 51 -9.89 -20.67 7.81
N LEU A 52 -10.62 -19.58 8.12
CA LEU A 52 -10.09 -18.48 8.94
C LEU A 52 -9.67 -18.97 10.33
N ALA A 53 -8.45 -18.59 10.74
CA ALA A 53 -7.88 -18.87 12.05
C ALA A 53 -7.09 -17.63 12.53
N TRP A 54 -6.79 -17.57 13.84
CA TRP A 54 -5.99 -16.48 14.42
C TRP A 54 -4.49 -16.51 14.04
N GLY A 55 -4.08 -17.50 13.26
CA GLY A 55 -2.74 -17.64 12.70
C GLY A 55 -2.59 -18.98 12.00
N PHE A 56 -1.56 -19.07 11.16
CA PHE A 56 -1.21 -20.26 10.41
C PHE A 56 0.27 -20.60 10.65
N VAL A 57 0.69 -21.82 10.34
CA VAL A 57 2.08 -22.25 10.56
C VAL A 57 3.10 -21.33 9.88
N ALA A 58 2.79 -20.83 8.68
CA ALA A 58 3.73 -20.04 7.89
C ALA A 58 3.52 -18.52 7.99
N VAL A 59 2.31 -18.05 8.31
CA VAL A 59 1.94 -16.63 8.23
C VAL A 59 0.90 -16.23 9.26
N PRO A 60 0.89 -14.96 9.69
CA PRO A 60 -0.18 -14.37 10.48
C PRO A 60 -1.51 -14.30 9.71
N PRO A 61 -2.64 -13.98 10.37
CA PRO A 61 -3.98 -14.17 9.83
C PRO A 61 -4.41 -13.20 8.72
N SER A 62 -3.78 -12.02 8.59
CA SER A 62 -4.32 -10.93 7.76
C SER A 62 -4.51 -11.31 6.30
N ILE A 63 -3.58 -12.07 5.70
CA ILE A 63 -3.71 -12.45 4.29
C ILE A 63 -4.96 -13.31 4.04
N ALA A 64 -5.29 -14.22 4.96
CA ALA A 64 -6.48 -15.05 4.89
C ALA A 64 -7.76 -14.18 4.99
N VAL A 65 -7.76 -13.18 5.87
CA VAL A 65 -8.89 -12.23 5.99
C VAL A 65 -9.07 -11.44 4.69
N PHE A 66 -8.00 -10.92 4.11
CA PHE A 66 -8.07 -10.20 2.82
C PHE A 66 -8.56 -11.11 1.69
N GLY A 67 -8.13 -12.37 1.65
CA GLY A 67 -8.62 -13.35 0.68
C GLY A 67 -10.12 -13.60 0.84
N LYS A 68 -10.58 -13.84 2.07
CA LYS A 68 -12.00 -14.05 2.36
C LYS A 68 -12.86 -12.86 1.96
N VAL A 69 -12.44 -11.64 2.28
CA VAL A 69 -13.16 -10.43 1.89
C VAL A 69 -13.17 -10.26 0.38
N ALA A 70 -12.03 -10.47 -0.30
CA ALA A 70 -11.95 -10.36 -1.75
C ALA A 70 -12.89 -11.34 -2.46
N THR A 71 -12.88 -12.61 -2.06
CA THR A 71 -13.73 -13.64 -2.68
C THR A 71 -15.22 -13.45 -2.35
N ALA A 72 -15.54 -12.93 -1.18
CA ALA A 72 -16.92 -12.59 -0.81
C ALA A 72 -17.50 -11.44 -1.68
N ILE A 73 -16.66 -10.48 -2.13
CA ILE A 73 -17.10 -9.34 -2.94
C ILE A 73 -17.08 -9.67 -4.44
N PHE A 74 -16.00 -10.31 -4.92
CA PHE A 74 -15.71 -10.48 -6.34
C PHE A 74 -15.82 -11.94 -6.83
N GLY A 75 -16.27 -12.86 -5.97
CA GLY A 75 -16.29 -14.30 -6.26
C GLY A 75 -14.90 -14.93 -6.32
N ASN A 76 -14.86 -16.23 -6.61
CA ASN A 76 -13.62 -17.00 -6.71
C ASN A 76 -12.96 -16.76 -8.08
N SER A 77 -12.11 -15.75 -8.17
CA SER A 77 -11.45 -15.34 -9.41
C SER A 77 -10.01 -14.84 -9.16
N THR A 78 -9.17 -14.89 -10.20
CA THR A 78 -7.84 -14.26 -10.20
C THR A 78 -7.92 -12.78 -9.85
N PHE A 79 -8.95 -12.08 -10.38
CA PHE A 79 -9.19 -10.68 -10.09
C PHE A 79 -9.40 -10.43 -8.59
N ALA A 80 -10.24 -11.26 -7.94
CA ALA A 80 -10.50 -11.15 -6.49
C ALA A 80 -9.21 -11.17 -5.67
N LEU A 81 -8.35 -12.16 -5.93
CA LEU A 81 -7.09 -12.30 -5.18
C LEU A 81 -6.09 -11.18 -5.48
N ARG A 82 -6.09 -10.62 -6.70
CA ARG A 82 -5.17 -9.53 -7.10
C ARG A 82 -5.68 -8.14 -6.77
N PHE A 83 -6.95 -7.98 -6.42
CA PHE A 83 -7.56 -6.69 -6.16
C PHE A 83 -6.88 -5.92 -5.01
N PHE A 84 -6.78 -6.54 -3.83
CA PHE A 84 -6.17 -5.87 -2.67
C PHE A 84 -4.67 -5.59 -2.84
N PRO A 85 -3.82 -6.52 -3.33
CA PRO A 85 -2.44 -6.20 -3.65
C PRO A 85 -2.26 -5.00 -4.59
N ALA A 86 -3.07 -4.93 -5.66
CA ALA A 86 -3.06 -3.81 -6.59
C ALA A 86 -3.49 -2.50 -5.92
N LEU A 87 -4.57 -2.53 -5.14
CA LEU A 87 -5.06 -1.37 -4.38
C LEU A 87 -4.00 -0.86 -3.39
N ILE A 88 -3.38 -1.76 -2.65
CA ILE A 88 -2.29 -1.43 -1.71
C ILE A 88 -1.09 -0.84 -2.46
N GLY A 89 -0.76 -1.36 -3.65
CA GLY A 89 0.26 -0.77 -4.51
C GLY A 89 -0.02 0.69 -4.86
N ALA A 90 -1.26 1.03 -5.19
CA ALA A 90 -1.68 2.41 -5.45
C ALA A 90 -1.64 3.27 -4.18
N VAL A 91 -2.08 2.75 -3.04
CA VAL A 91 -1.98 3.43 -1.74
C VAL A 91 -0.52 3.69 -1.35
N ASN A 92 0.39 2.77 -1.65
CA ASN A 92 1.83 2.98 -1.41
C ASN A 92 2.38 4.16 -2.23
N VAL A 93 1.92 4.35 -3.48
CA VAL A 93 2.26 5.55 -4.26
C VAL A 93 1.74 6.83 -3.60
N LEU A 94 0.52 6.82 -3.03
CA LEU A 94 0.00 7.95 -2.25
C LEU A 94 0.88 8.23 -1.03
N LEU A 95 1.27 7.21 -0.28
CA LEU A 95 2.13 7.36 0.91
C LEU A 95 3.49 7.93 0.54
N ILE A 96 4.12 7.46 -0.55
CA ILE A 96 5.39 7.99 -1.06
C ILE A 96 5.25 9.47 -1.42
N GLY A 97 4.21 9.84 -2.16
CA GLY A 97 3.95 11.24 -2.51
C GLY A 97 3.78 12.13 -1.27
N LEU A 98 3.09 11.63 -0.24
CA LEU A 98 2.92 12.31 1.05
C LEU A 98 4.24 12.44 1.81
N MET A 99 5.06 11.39 1.85
CA MET A 99 6.36 11.40 2.49
C MET A 99 7.30 12.40 1.84
N VAL A 100 7.41 12.37 0.50
CA VAL A 100 8.22 13.34 -0.26
C VAL A 100 7.77 14.77 0.01
N LYS A 101 6.46 15.04 -0.03
CA LYS A 101 5.90 16.35 0.29
C LYS A 101 6.22 16.76 1.73
N LYS A 102 6.11 15.85 2.69
CA LYS A 102 6.40 16.11 4.09
C LYS A 102 7.89 16.37 4.34
N LEU A 103 8.77 15.77 3.56
CA LEU A 103 10.21 16.04 3.57
C LEU A 103 10.57 17.38 2.89
N GLY A 104 9.62 18.09 2.28
CA GLY A 104 9.83 19.37 1.61
C GLY A 104 10.07 19.25 0.11
N GLY A 105 9.92 18.05 -0.46
CA GLY A 105 10.05 17.81 -1.89
C GLY A 105 9.00 18.58 -2.70
N LYS A 106 9.44 19.13 -3.83
CA LYS A 106 8.58 19.83 -4.80
C LYS A 106 7.95 18.83 -5.79
N LYS A 107 7.14 19.34 -6.73
CA LYS A 107 6.41 18.51 -7.72
C LYS A 107 7.28 17.48 -8.43
N ILE A 108 8.48 17.90 -8.89
CA ILE A 108 9.42 16.99 -9.57
C ILE A 108 9.85 15.85 -8.67
N ALA A 109 10.19 16.11 -7.40
CA ALA A 109 10.57 15.07 -6.45
C ALA A 109 9.43 14.08 -6.19
N ILE A 110 8.17 14.55 -6.13
CA ILE A 110 6.98 13.71 -5.98
C ILE A 110 6.79 12.82 -7.21
N ILE A 111 6.93 13.39 -8.43
CA ILE A 111 6.84 12.64 -9.68
C ILE A 111 7.92 11.55 -9.73
N LEU A 112 9.18 11.92 -9.48
CA LEU A 112 10.30 10.96 -9.51
C LEU A 112 10.14 9.86 -8.47
N GLY A 113 9.76 10.18 -7.24
CA GLY A 113 9.51 9.18 -6.18
C GLY A 113 8.36 8.24 -6.52
N GLY A 114 7.26 8.78 -7.07
CA GLY A 114 6.13 7.98 -7.53
C GLY A 114 6.49 7.09 -8.71
N LEU A 115 7.15 7.63 -9.73
CA LEU A 115 7.60 6.86 -10.89
C LEU A 115 8.62 5.78 -10.52
N ALA A 116 9.56 6.06 -9.62
CA ALA A 116 10.52 5.08 -9.14
C ALA A 116 9.82 3.87 -8.53
N TYR A 117 8.75 4.07 -7.75
CA TYR A 117 7.95 2.97 -7.21
C TYR A 117 7.11 2.28 -8.28
N ILE A 118 6.44 3.05 -9.17
CA ILE A 118 5.56 2.50 -10.21
C ILE A 118 6.32 1.62 -11.20
N LEU A 119 7.50 2.08 -11.64
CA LEU A 119 8.30 1.42 -12.67
C LEU A 119 9.26 0.36 -12.12
N SER A 120 9.41 0.27 -10.81
CA SER A 120 10.26 -0.76 -10.20
C SER A 120 9.73 -2.16 -10.48
N PRO A 121 10.50 -3.06 -11.13
CA PRO A 121 10.09 -4.43 -11.38
C PRO A 121 9.72 -5.18 -10.11
N ALA A 122 10.43 -4.94 -9.00
CA ALA A 122 10.15 -5.54 -7.71
C ALA A 122 8.76 -5.17 -7.19
N PHE A 123 8.39 -3.87 -7.24
CA PHE A 123 7.08 -3.42 -6.77
C PHE A 123 5.95 -3.67 -7.78
N LEU A 124 6.25 -3.82 -9.06
CA LEU A 124 5.28 -4.31 -10.04
C LEU A 124 4.93 -5.77 -9.74
N HIS A 125 5.95 -6.60 -9.57
CA HIS A 125 5.76 -8.03 -9.28
C HIS A 125 5.03 -8.25 -7.95
N VAL A 126 5.53 -7.68 -6.86
CA VAL A 126 4.96 -7.88 -5.52
C VAL A 126 3.49 -7.43 -5.45
N ASN A 127 3.13 -6.31 -6.07
CA ASN A 127 1.74 -5.83 -6.05
C ASN A 127 0.81 -6.58 -7.03
N ALA A 128 1.32 -7.46 -7.88
CA ALA A 128 0.53 -8.40 -8.68
C ALA A 128 0.26 -9.72 -7.95
N LEU A 129 0.96 -10.00 -6.83
CA LEU A 129 0.87 -11.26 -6.11
C LEU A 129 -0.06 -11.14 -4.89
N PHE A 130 -0.90 -12.15 -4.69
CA PHE A 130 -1.65 -12.31 -3.45
C PHE A 130 -0.75 -12.94 -2.39
N GLN A 131 0.00 -12.08 -1.68
CA GLN A 131 0.98 -12.46 -0.66
C GLN A 131 1.07 -11.39 0.44
N PRO A 132 1.44 -11.75 1.69
CA PRO A 132 1.62 -10.78 2.79
C PRO A 132 2.63 -9.67 2.50
N VAL A 133 3.57 -9.89 1.57
CA VAL A 133 4.65 -8.95 1.27
C VAL A 133 4.14 -7.63 0.68
N SER A 134 3.08 -7.63 -0.15
CA SER A 134 2.43 -6.41 -0.66
C SER A 134 1.95 -5.52 0.47
N PHE A 135 1.24 -6.11 1.43
CA PHE A 135 0.70 -5.40 2.59
C PHE A 135 1.80 -4.98 3.56
N ASN A 136 2.88 -5.76 3.67
CA ASN A 136 4.02 -5.41 4.52
C ASN A 136 4.68 -4.09 4.08
N HIS A 137 4.83 -3.85 2.77
CA HIS A 137 5.33 -2.57 2.25
C HIS A 137 4.45 -1.39 2.67
N PHE A 138 3.13 -1.56 2.67
CA PHE A 138 2.20 -0.54 3.15
C PHE A 138 2.44 -0.20 4.61
N TYR A 139 2.56 -1.20 5.49
CA TYR A 139 2.82 -0.97 6.91
C TYR A 139 4.16 -0.26 7.16
N TRP A 140 5.21 -0.62 6.41
CA TRP A 140 6.50 0.07 6.48
C TRP A 140 6.43 1.52 6.03
N LEU A 141 5.78 1.81 4.90
CA LEU A 141 5.61 3.18 4.40
C LEU A 141 4.73 4.02 5.33
N LEU A 142 3.65 3.44 5.83
CA LEU A 142 2.76 4.13 6.77
C LEU A 142 3.48 4.42 8.09
N SER A 143 4.23 3.47 8.62
CA SER A 143 5.08 3.67 9.81
C SER A 143 6.09 4.80 9.59
N GLY A 144 6.80 4.81 8.46
CA GLY A 144 7.73 5.88 8.08
C GLY A 144 7.04 7.25 8.01
N LEU A 145 5.85 7.33 7.41
CA LEU A 145 5.07 8.57 7.36
C LEU A 145 4.64 9.05 8.75
N LEU A 146 4.24 8.13 9.64
CA LEU A 146 3.87 8.45 11.02
C LEU A 146 5.07 8.92 11.84
N ILE A 147 6.22 8.27 11.70
CA ILE A 147 7.48 8.69 12.33
C ILE A 147 7.88 10.10 11.86
N LEU A 148 7.84 10.37 10.55
CA LEU A 148 8.06 11.71 10.01
C LEU A 148 7.06 12.74 10.57
N THR A 149 5.82 12.28 10.81
CA THR A 149 4.77 13.13 11.40
C THR A 149 5.09 13.42 12.86
N LEU A 150 5.49 12.42 13.63
CA LEU A 150 5.89 12.55 15.02
C LEU A 150 7.07 13.51 15.16
N ILE A 151 8.14 13.33 14.36
CA ILE A 151 9.33 14.21 14.39
C ILE A 151 8.95 15.67 14.11
N LYS A 152 8.04 15.93 13.18
CA LYS A 152 7.65 17.30 12.81
C LYS A 152 6.63 17.96 13.74
N SER A 153 5.70 17.19 14.27
CA SER A 153 4.60 17.72 15.09
C SER A 153 4.88 17.68 16.58
N GLN A 154 5.83 16.82 17.01
CA GLN A 154 6.15 16.52 18.43
C GLN A 154 4.91 16.13 19.27
N ASN A 155 3.82 15.67 18.59
CA ASN A 155 2.59 15.31 19.27
C ASN A 155 2.67 13.84 19.76
N PRO A 156 2.62 13.59 21.10
CA PRO A 156 2.77 12.24 21.65
C PRO A 156 1.65 11.27 21.23
N ARG A 157 0.49 11.77 20.81
CA ARG A 157 -0.59 10.92 20.28
C ARG A 157 -0.18 10.12 19.04
N ASN A 158 0.84 10.57 18.30
CA ASN A 158 1.34 9.83 17.15
C ASN A 158 1.96 8.49 17.54
N TRP A 159 2.43 8.30 18.77
CA TRP A 159 2.90 7.01 19.26
C TRP A 159 1.81 5.94 19.29
N LEU A 160 0.57 6.34 19.60
CA LEU A 160 -0.58 5.42 19.56
C LEU A 160 -0.82 4.89 18.15
N TRP A 161 -0.75 5.79 17.15
CA TRP A 161 -0.93 5.41 15.75
C TRP A 161 0.21 4.53 15.24
N ILE A 162 1.44 4.83 15.64
CA ILE A 162 2.62 4.00 15.32
C ILE A 162 2.43 2.60 15.92
N GLY A 163 2.08 2.51 17.20
CA GLY A 163 1.81 1.23 17.88
C GLY A 163 0.71 0.42 17.20
N LEU A 164 -0.40 1.09 16.82
CA LEU A 164 -1.49 0.44 16.09
C LEU A 164 -1.03 -0.12 14.73
N VAL A 165 -0.27 0.68 13.96
CA VAL A 165 0.24 0.25 12.65
C VAL A 165 1.22 -0.90 12.78
N PHE A 166 2.11 -0.89 13.77
CA PHE A 166 3.02 -2.01 14.06
C PHE A 166 2.24 -3.26 14.49
N GLY A 167 1.22 -3.13 15.34
CA GLY A 167 0.36 -4.24 15.76
C GLY A 167 -0.38 -4.89 14.58
N LEU A 168 -1.02 -4.07 13.73
CA LEU A 168 -1.68 -4.56 12.52
C LEU A 168 -0.68 -5.14 11.50
N GLY A 169 0.49 -4.52 11.37
CA GLY A 169 1.57 -5.02 10.53
C GLY A 169 2.11 -6.36 11.01
N PHE A 170 2.19 -6.58 12.34
CA PHE A 170 2.58 -7.86 12.93
C PHE A 170 1.57 -8.97 12.60
N LEU A 171 0.28 -8.66 12.62
CA LEU A 171 -0.77 -9.58 12.18
C LEU A 171 -0.73 -9.88 10.67
N ASN A 172 0.03 -9.11 9.88
CA ASN A 172 0.26 -9.36 8.47
C ASN A 172 1.57 -10.12 8.22
N LYS A 173 2.67 -9.67 8.83
CA LYS A 173 3.98 -10.31 8.68
C LYS A 173 4.88 -9.96 9.85
N TYR A 174 5.44 -10.96 10.51
CA TYR A 174 6.28 -10.77 11.70
C TYR A 174 7.53 -9.89 11.46
N SER A 175 7.99 -9.81 10.19
CA SER A 175 9.18 -9.00 9.84
C SER A 175 8.99 -7.49 10.05
N ILE A 176 7.80 -7.00 10.38
CA ILE A 176 7.57 -5.57 10.69
C ILE A 176 8.33 -5.10 11.94
N VAL A 177 8.75 -6.02 12.82
CA VAL A 177 9.42 -5.70 14.09
C VAL A 177 10.95 -5.82 14.01
N PHE A 178 11.49 -6.21 12.86
CA PHE A 178 12.93 -6.32 12.59
C PHE A 178 13.38 -5.23 11.62
#